data_b8593f4223a3b5021f15764462da165f
#
_entry.id   b8593f4223a3b5021f15764462da165f
#
_cell.length_a   1.000
_cell.length_b   1.000
_cell.length_c   1.000
_cell.angle_alpha   90.00
_cell.angle_beta   90.00
_cell.angle_gamma   90.00
#
_symmetry.space_group_name_H-M   'P 1'
#
loop_
_entity.id
_entity.type
_entity.pdbx_description
1 polymer ?
#
loop_
_entity_poly.entity_id
_entity_poly.type
_entity_poly.pdbx_seq_one_letter_code
_entity_poly.pdbx_strand_id
1 'polypeptide(L)'
;MEDWKFRMVTPRKGVYDTLPLNAEGRKVGDTWDPARDEAAGEQCRAYGAANVMRLPGRLHITWQDDNNLRIDTDAGTQTRVFRFGAGAPAAGEPSWQGYSVAQWEFGPGAGRGSGQTRTGDLKVITTGLRPGYVRKNGAPYSKNAVVTEYYDINTLPNGDQWLSITTKVEDPTYFSRPYLTTTDFKKLPDATSWNPTPCSAK
;
A
#
# COMPACT_ATOMS: atom_id res chain seq x y z
N MET A 1 -23.19 1.85 0.49
CA MET A 1 -22.33 1.71 -0.70
C MET A 1 -21.85 3.04 -1.29
N GLU A 2 -22.23 4.19 -0.72
CA GLU A 2 -21.72 5.52 -1.14
C GLU A 2 -20.44 5.96 -0.42
N ASP A 3 -20.11 5.37 0.72
CA ASP A 3 -18.93 5.73 1.53
C ASP A 3 -17.57 5.46 0.86
N TRP A 4 -17.48 4.52 -0.07
CA TRP A 4 -16.24 4.23 -0.76
C TRP A 4 -15.75 5.41 -1.62
N LYS A 5 -16.65 6.19 -2.19
CA LYS A 5 -16.30 7.38 -3.00
C LYS A 5 -15.57 8.43 -2.18
N PHE A 6 -15.97 8.64 -0.93
CA PHE A 6 -15.34 9.61 -0.04
C PHE A 6 -13.95 9.17 0.43
N ARG A 7 -13.73 7.88 0.60
CA ARG A 7 -12.41 7.36 1.01
C ARG A 7 -11.36 7.41 -0.10
N MET A 8 -11.80 7.38 -1.35
CA MET A 8 -10.92 7.38 -2.53
C MET A 8 -10.71 8.76 -3.15
N VAL A 9 -11.48 9.75 -2.75
CA VAL A 9 -11.28 11.13 -3.23
C VAL A 9 -9.97 11.67 -2.68
N THR A 10 -9.05 12.00 -3.57
CA THR A 10 -7.83 12.71 -3.21
C THR A 10 -8.15 14.18 -3.02
N PRO A 11 -7.95 14.75 -1.83
CA PRO A 11 -8.12 16.18 -1.62
C PRO A 11 -7.14 16.97 -2.50
N ARG A 12 -7.51 18.20 -2.83
CA ARG A 12 -6.61 19.11 -3.55
C ARG A 12 -5.33 19.38 -2.76
N LYS A 13 -4.29 19.83 -3.46
CA LYS A 13 -3.05 20.36 -2.87
C LYS A 13 -3.34 21.34 -1.71
N GLY A 14 -2.56 21.25 -0.63
CA GLY A 14 -2.72 22.09 0.57
C GLY A 14 -3.74 21.55 1.58
N VAL A 15 -4.55 20.55 1.23
CA VAL A 15 -5.54 19.95 2.15
C VAL A 15 -4.96 18.67 2.74
N TYR A 16 -4.37 18.78 3.94
CA TYR A 16 -3.70 17.69 4.65
C TYR A 16 -4.30 17.38 6.02
N ASP A 17 -5.50 17.85 6.32
CA ASP A 17 -6.08 17.85 7.68
C ASP A 17 -6.25 16.44 8.27
N THR A 18 -6.42 15.43 7.42
CA THR A 18 -6.52 14.03 7.85
C THR A 18 -5.17 13.29 7.87
N LEU A 19 -4.08 13.98 7.55
CA LEU A 19 -2.72 13.42 7.57
C LEU A 19 -1.93 13.99 8.75
N PRO A 20 -1.16 13.16 9.45
CA PRO A 20 -0.32 13.61 10.56
C PRO A 20 0.98 14.28 10.10
N LEU A 21 0.94 15.09 9.03
CA LEU A 21 2.13 15.80 8.56
C LEU A 21 2.62 16.81 9.59
N ASN A 22 3.90 16.76 9.88
CA ASN A 22 4.59 17.82 10.63
C ASN A 22 4.80 19.07 9.74
N ALA A 23 5.40 20.13 10.29
CA ALA A 23 5.62 21.38 9.56
C ALA A 23 6.47 21.19 8.28
N GLU A 24 7.51 20.35 8.35
CA GLU A 24 8.37 20.08 7.20
C GLU A 24 7.63 19.28 6.11
N GLY A 25 6.85 18.25 6.49
CA GLY A 25 6.03 17.50 5.55
C GLY A 25 5.00 18.38 4.82
N ARG A 26 4.38 19.33 5.53
CA ARG A 26 3.47 20.32 4.92
C ARG A 26 4.20 21.22 3.95
N LYS A 27 5.32 21.77 4.34
CA LYS A 27 6.16 22.64 3.49
C LYS A 27 6.56 21.91 2.20
N VAL A 28 7.00 20.67 2.28
CA VAL A 28 7.34 19.87 1.08
C VAL A 28 6.10 19.62 0.24
N GLY A 29 4.96 19.23 0.85
CA GLY A 29 3.70 19.03 0.13
C GLY A 29 3.22 20.27 -0.62
N ASP A 30 3.42 21.45 -0.05
CA ASP A 30 3.05 22.73 -0.67
C ASP A 30 3.91 23.08 -1.90
N THR A 31 5.08 22.46 -2.06
CA THR A 31 5.90 22.61 -3.28
C THR A 31 5.49 21.66 -4.41
N TRP A 32 4.58 20.71 -4.16
CA TRP A 32 4.17 19.72 -5.15
C TRP A 32 3.62 20.38 -6.42
N ASP A 33 4.12 19.88 -7.54
CA ASP A 33 3.69 20.28 -8.87
C ASP A 33 3.64 19.03 -9.77
N PRO A 34 2.44 18.54 -10.12
CA PRO A 34 2.29 17.35 -10.94
C PRO A 34 2.90 17.50 -12.34
N ALA A 35 2.91 18.71 -12.91
CA ALA A 35 3.52 18.92 -14.21
C ALA A 35 5.05 18.78 -14.16
N ARG A 36 5.66 19.18 -13.05
CA ARG A 36 7.10 18.96 -12.82
C ARG A 36 7.41 17.47 -12.65
N ASP A 37 6.60 16.73 -11.88
CA ASP A 37 6.78 15.29 -11.70
C ASP A 37 6.64 14.55 -13.05
N GLU A 38 5.68 14.93 -13.87
CA GLU A 38 5.50 14.37 -15.22
C GLU A 38 6.71 14.65 -16.12
N ALA A 39 7.18 15.90 -16.17
CA ALA A 39 8.34 16.30 -16.97
C ALA A 39 9.64 15.62 -16.53
N ALA A 40 9.75 15.25 -15.24
CA ALA A 40 10.89 14.55 -14.69
C ALA A 40 10.79 13.01 -14.80
N GLY A 41 9.72 12.45 -15.36
CA GLY A 41 9.48 11.00 -15.39
C GLY A 41 9.12 10.42 -14.01
N GLU A 42 8.65 11.28 -13.08
CA GLU A 42 8.38 10.96 -11.68
C GLU A 42 6.87 10.71 -11.41
N GLN A 43 6.07 10.52 -12.46
CA GLN A 43 4.60 10.38 -12.36
C GLN A 43 4.16 9.20 -11.48
N CYS A 44 5.04 8.23 -11.22
CA CYS A 44 4.75 7.10 -10.34
C CYS A 44 4.99 7.36 -8.84
N ARG A 45 5.38 8.55 -8.41
CA ARG A 45 5.68 8.86 -7.00
C ARG A 45 4.53 8.59 -6.03
N ALA A 46 3.30 8.71 -6.49
CA ALA A 46 2.10 8.41 -5.70
C ALA A 46 1.62 6.94 -5.84
N TYR A 47 2.33 6.12 -6.59
CA TYR A 47 2.00 4.70 -6.79
C TYR A 47 2.95 3.76 -6.02
N GLY A 48 3.74 4.30 -5.11
CA GLY A 48 4.62 3.53 -4.24
C GLY A 48 3.87 2.77 -3.14
N ALA A 49 4.59 1.89 -2.44
CA ALA A 49 4.04 1.01 -1.40
C ALA A 49 3.21 1.74 -0.34
N ALA A 50 3.57 2.99 0.00
CA ALA A 50 2.86 3.78 1.00
C ALA A 50 1.46 4.27 0.56
N ASN A 51 1.09 4.15 -0.73
CA ASN A 51 -0.19 4.64 -1.24
C ASN A 51 -0.87 3.71 -2.26
N VAL A 52 -0.15 2.81 -2.92
CA VAL A 52 -0.70 2.04 -4.05
C VAL A 52 -1.97 1.28 -3.68
N MET A 53 -2.09 0.75 -2.46
CA MET A 53 -3.28 0.04 -1.98
C MET A 53 -4.50 0.95 -1.73
N ARG A 54 -4.33 2.27 -1.81
CA ARG A 54 -5.43 3.24 -1.72
C ARG A 54 -5.92 3.76 -3.06
N LEU A 55 -5.18 3.50 -4.12
CA LEU A 55 -5.58 3.94 -5.45
C LEU A 55 -6.76 3.08 -5.93
N PRO A 56 -7.77 3.70 -6.56
CA PRO A 56 -8.84 2.95 -7.19
C PRO A 56 -8.27 2.03 -8.26
N GLY A 57 -8.51 0.75 -8.13
CA GLY A 57 -7.98 -0.24 -9.07
C GLY A 57 -8.26 -1.66 -8.61
N ARG A 58 -7.66 -2.60 -9.29
CA ARG A 58 -7.76 -4.03 -9.04
C ARG A 58 -6.42 -4.61 -8.67
N LEU A 59 -6.44 -5.66 -7.88
CA LEU A 59 -5.27 -6.42 -7.49
C LEU A 59 -5.32 -7.80 -8.14
N HIS A 60 -4.20 -8.24 -8.68
CA HIS A 60 -3.97 -9.61 -9.09
C HIS A 60 -2.91 -10.20 -8.16
N ILE A 61 -3.31 -11.16 -7.33
CA ILE A 61 -2.47 -11.75 -6.28
C ILE A 61 -2.17 -13.19 -6.66
N THR A 62 -0.88 -13.52 -6.78
CA THR A 62 -0.40 -14.85 -7.18
C THR A 62 0.85 -15.24 -6.42
N TRP A 63 1.02 -16.53 -6.15
CA TRP A 63 2.31 -17.05 -5.72
C TRP A 63 3.24 -17.08 -6.93
N GLN A 64 4.39 -16.42 -6.83
CA GLN A 64 5.44 -16.48 -7.85
C GLN A 64 6.25 -17.77 -7.69
N ASP A 65 6.49 -18.16 -6.45
CA ASP A 65 7.13 -19.39 -5.99
C ASP A 65 6.74 -19.66 -4.53
N ASP A 66 7.33 -20.68 -3.89
CA ASP A 66 6.98 -21.10 -2.53
C ASP A 66 7.21 -20.05 -1.45
N ASN A 67 8.03 -19.04 -1.72
CA ASN A 67 8.43 -18.01 -0.74
C ASN A 67 8.11 -16.57 -1.18
N ASN A 68 7.54 -16.38 -2.36
CA ASN A 68 7.28 -15.05 -2.90
C ASN A 68 5.82 -14.90 -3.37
N LEU A 69 5.09 -14.06 -2.68
CA LEU A 69 3.74 -13.64 -3.10
C LEU A 69 3.85 -12.36 -3.93
N ARG A 70 3.30 -12.39 -5.13
CA ARG A 70 3.28 -11.26 -6.06
C ARG A 70 1.91 -10.61 -6.05
N ILE A 71 1.89 -9.28 -5.99
CA ILE A 71 0.70 -8.45 -6.17
C ILE A 71 0.96 -7.48 -7.32
N ASP A 72 0.17 -7.64 -8.38
CA ASP A 72 0.11 -6.67 -9.47
C ASP A 72 -1.11 -5.75 -9.27
N THR A 73 -0.95 -4.46 -9.59
CA THR A 73 -2.05 -3.49 -9.59
C THR A 73 -2.30 -3.01 -11.02
N ASP A 74 -3.54 -2.88 -11.43
CA ASP A 74 -3.86 -2.30 -12.73
C ASP A 74 -3.69 -0.78 -12.72
N ALA A 75 -3.97 -0.11 -11.60
CA ALA A 75 -3.70 1.31 -11.42
C ALA A 75 -2.18 1.56 -11.36
N GLY A 76 -1.66 2.27 -12.33
CA GLY A 76 -0.23 2.59 -12.44
C GLY A 76 0.64 1.42 -12.90
N THR A 77 0.06 0.24 -13.15
CA THR A 77 0.78 -0.97 -13.61
C THR A 77 1.98 -1.29 -12.70
N GLN A 78 1.72 -1.42 -11.40
CA GLN A 78 2.77 -1.68 -10.41
C GLN A 78 2.82 -3.15 -10.03
N THR A 79 4.01 -3.63 -9.65
CA THR A 79 4.22 -4.97 -9.11
C THR A 79 4.91 -4.86 -7.75
N ARG A 80 4.40 -5.61 -6.77
CA ARG A 80 5.00 -5.79 -5.45
C ARG A 80 5.30 -7.27 -5.23
N VAL A 81 6.42 -7.58 -4.58
CA VAL A 81 6.78 -8.94 -4.20
C VAL A 81 6.99 -9.00 -2.69
N PHE A 82 6.21 -9.85 -2.03
CA PHE A 82 6.28 -10.10 -0.59
C PHE A 82 7.09 -11.37 -0.35
N ARG A 83 8.18 -11.24 0.37
CA ARG A 83 9.18 -12.31 0.58
C ARG A 83 9.02 -12.93 1.95
N PHE A 84 8.73 -14.21 1.99
CA PHE A 84 8.63 -15.00 3.23
C PHE A 84 9.98 -15.60 3.58
N GLY A 85 10.30 -15.65 4.88
CA GLY A 85 11.57 -16.19 5.38
C GLY A 85 12.80 -15.38 5.00
N ALA A 86 12.63 -14.25 4.31
CA ALA A 86 13.74 -13.38 3.96
C ALA A 86 14.19 -12.57 5.20
N GLY A 87 15.49 -12.39 5.32
CA GLY A 87 16.07 -11.45 6.28
C GLY A 87 15.88 -9.99 5.83
N ALA A 88 16.51 -9.06 6.56
CA ALA A 88 16.61 -7.67 6.14
C ALA A 88 17.18 -7.60 4.70
N PRO A 89 16.74 -6.62 3.89
CA PRO A 89 17.23 -6.48 2.53
C PRO A 89 18.74 -6.32 2.51
N ALA A 90 19.40 -7.01 1.60
CA ALA A 90 20.72 -6.56 1.16
C ALA A 90 20.57 -5.12 0.65
N ALA A 91 21.56 -4.27 0.91
CA ALA A 91 21.56 -2.88 0.41
C ALA A 91 21.34 -2.91 -1.11
N GLY A 92 20.14 -2.48 -1.51
CA GLY A 92 19.72 -2.36 -2.92
C GLY A 92 19.31 -0.93 -3.21
N GLU A 93 19.19 -0.60 -4.48
CA GLU A 93 18.70 0.70 -4.89
C GLU A 93 17.26 0.92 -4.39
N PRO A 94 16.97 2.05 -3.74
CA PRO A 94 15.61 2.38 -3.31
C PRO A 94 14.64 2.42 -4.49
N SER A 95 13.45 1.85 -4.30
CA SER A 95 12.39 1.89 -5.29
C SER A 95 11.09 2.38 -4.68
N TRP A 96 10.09 2.77 -5.48
CA TRP A 96 8.79 3.16 -4.92
C TRP A 96 8.06 2.01 -4.24
N GLN A 97 8.31 0.75 -4.68
CA GLN A 97 7.74 -0.43 -4.05
C GLN A 97 8.58 -0.95 -2.88
N GLY A 98 9.82 -0.48 -2.75
CA GLY A 98 10.73 -0.87 -1.70
C GLY A 98 11.04 -2.37 -1.69
N TYR A 99 11.43 -2.85 -0.52
CA TYR A 99 11.66 -4.25 -0.23
C TYR A 99 10.70 -4.71 0.85
N SER A 100 9.86 -5.70 0.54
CA SER A 100 8.80 -6.18 1.42
C SER A 100 9.13 -7.55 1.98
N VAL A 101 9.15 -7.68 3.31
CA VAL A 101 9.26 -8.94 4.05
C VAL A 101 7.90 -9.27 4.63
N ALA A 102 7.47 -10.50 4.44
CA ALA A 102 6.17 -11.00 4.82
C ALA A 102 6.27 -12.09 5.88
N GLN A 103 5.30 -12.11 6.79
CA GLN A 103 5.13 -13.18 7.75
C GLN A 103 3.65 -13.37 8.10
N TRP A 104 3.28 -14.61 8.43
CA TRP A 104 1.96 -14.88 9.00
C TRP A 104 1.96 -14.59 10.49
N GLU A 105 1.02 -13.78 10.95
CA GLU A 105 0.74 -13.56 12.39
C GLU A 105 -0.51 -14.35 12.77
N PHE A 106 -0.36 -15.27 13.72
CA PHE A 106 -1.46 -16.09 14.21
C PHE A 106 -1.86 -15.60 15.59
N GLY A 107 -3.18 -15.48 15.84
CA GLY A 107 -3.71 -15.12 17.15
C GLY A 107 -3.32 -16.13 18.25
N PRO A 108 -3.40 -15.75 19.53
CA PRO A 108 -3.16 -16.64 20.64
C PRO A 108 -4.08 -17.88 20.56
N GLY A 109 -3.48 -19.08 20.55
CA GLY A 109 -4.22 -20.35 20.45
C GLY A 109 -4.42 -20.88 19.02
N ALA A 110 -4.08 -20.12 17.99
CA ALA A 110 -4.10 -20.63 16.62
C ALA A 110 -3.10 -21.80 16.46
N GLY A 111 -3.61 -22.97 16.16
CA GLY A 111 -2.79 -24.15 15.82
C GLY A 111 -2.55 -25.17 16.95
N ARG A 112 -3.27 -25.12 18.06
CA ARG A 112 -3.22 -26.16 19.11
C ARG A 112 -4.27 -27.25 18.98
N GLY A 113 -5.15 -27.22 17.99
CA GLY A 113 -6.17 -28.25 17.73
C GLY A 113 -5.91 -28.97 16.42
N SER A 114 -5.91 -30.31 16.44
CA SER A 114 -5.88 -31.12 15.23
C SER A 114 -7.14 -30.83 14.41
N GLY A 115 -6.98 -30.32 13.18
CA GLY A 115 -8.07 -30.14 12.21
C GLY A 115 -8.67 -28.75 12.08
N GLN A 116 -8.21 -27.74 12.82
CA GLN A 116 -8.65 -26.36 12.59
C GLN A 116 -7.73 -25.66 11.56
N THR A 117 -8.36 -25.05 10.57
CA THR A 117 -7.66 -24.15 9.64
C THR A 117 -7.05 -23.00 10.45
N ARG A 118 -5.75 -22.80 10.32
CA ARG A 118 -5.10 -21.64 10.94
C ARG A 118 -5.63 -20.37 10.27
N THR A 119 -6.32 -19.54 11.05
CA THR A 119 -6.65 -18.19 10.64
C THR A 119 -5.56 -17.26 11.16
N GLY A 120 -5.03 -16.41 10.31
CA GLY A 120 -3.99 -15.45 10.67
C GLY A 120 -3.94 -14.33 9.65
N ASP A 121 -3.41 -13.21 10.08
CA ASP A 121 -3.19 -12.06 9.23
C ASP A 121 -1.84 -12.18 8.52
N LEU A 122 -1.78 -11.74 7.28
CA LEU A 122 -0.51 -11.57 6.60
C LEU A 122 0.04 -10.18 6.96
N LYS A 123 1.14 -10.14 7.69
CA LYS A 123 1.88 -8.90 7.98
C LYS A 123 3.01 -8.72 7.00
N VAL A 124 3.13 -7.52 6.45
CA VAL A 124 4.18 -7.15 5.52
C VAL A 124 4.86 -5.88 6.00
N ILE A 125 6.20 -5.90 6.08
CA ILE A 125 7.00 -4.71 6.41
C ILE A 125 7.84 -4.35 5.18
N THR A 126 7.67 -3.12 4.71
CA THR A 126 8.37 -2.59 3.54
C THR A 126 9.30 -1.44 3.94
N THR A 127 10.55 -1.56 3.52
CA THR A 127 11.62 -0.58 3.70
C THR A 127 12.33 -0.30 2.38
N GLY A 128 13.40 0.49 2.35
CA GLY A 128 14.14 0.78 1.12
C GLY A 128 13.32 1.56 0.11
N LEU A 129 12.48 2.45 0.59
CA LEU A 129 11.59 3.26 -0.25
C LEU A 129 12.32 4.43 -0.90
N ARG A 130 12.05 4.67 -2.17
CA ARG A 130 12.32 5.94 -2.82
C ARG A 130 11.29 6.98 -2.35
N PRO A 131 11.67 8.24 -2.08
CA PRO A 131 10.73 9.28 -1.65
C PRO A 131 9.55 9.44 -2.61
N GLY A 132 8.35 9.50 -2.07
CA GLY A 132 7.12 9.57 -2.85
C GLY A 132 6.00 10.27 -2.11
N TYR A 133 4.75 9.94 -2.46
CA TYR A 133 3.57 10.54 -1.85
C TYR A 133 2.63 9.49 -1.26
N VAL A 134 2.11 9.76 -0.07
CA VAL A 134 1.03 8.95 0.55
C VAL A 134 -0.35 9.30 0.01
N ARG A 135 -0.43 10.37 -0.80
CA ARG A 135 -1.64 10.77 -1.56
C ARG A 135 -1.24 11.52 -2.82
N LYS A 136 -2.07 11.43 -3.86
CA LYS A 136 -1.90 12.16 -5.14
C LYS A 136 -2.13 13.67 -5.03
N ASN A 137 -1.95 14.25 -3.88
CA ASN A 137 -1.98 15.70 -3.64
C ASN A 137 -0.63 16.24 -3.15
N GLY A 138 0.43 15.47 -3.31
CA GLY A 138 1.78 15.85 -2.95
C GLY A 138 2.16 15.63 -1.48
N ALA A 139 1.27 15.03 -0.66
CA ALA A 139 1.61 14.69 0.72
C ALA A 139 2.78 13.70 0.77
N PRO A 140 3.99 14.10 1.23
CA PRO A 140 5.20 13.33 1.02
C PRO A 140 5.39 12.20 2.04
N TYR A 141 6.20 11.22 1.66
CA TYR A 141 6.98 10.38 2.56
C TYR A 141 8.45 10.39 2.13
N SER A 142 9.37 10.19 3.08
CA SER A 142 10.81 10.20 2.85
C SER A 142 11.37 8.81 2.59
N LYS A 143 12.66 8.73 2.28
CA LYS A 143 13.40 7.46 2.18
C LYS A 143 13.49 6.68 3.50
N ASN A 144 13.22 7.33 4.63
CA ASN A 144 13.23 6.73 5.96
C ASN A 144 11.87 6.14 6.35
N ALA A 145 10.87 6.23 5.46
CA ALA A 145 9.56 5.69 5.73
C ALA A 145 9.60 4.16 5.84
N VAL A 146 8.85 3.65 6.80
CA VAL A 146 8.56 2.23 6.98
C VAL A 146 7.06 2.04 6.79
N VAL A 147 6.68 1.12 5.90
CA VAL A 147 5.29 0.77 5.66
C VAL A 147 5.04 -0.61 6.26
N THR A 148 4.10 -0.69 7.19
CA THR A 148 3.61 -1.96 7.73
C THR A 148 2.18 -2.17 7.26
N GLU A 149 1.90 -3.31 6.67
CA GLU A 149 0.58 -3.65 6.16
C GLU A 149 0.10 -4.96 6.76
N TYR A 150 -1.20 -5.01 7.03
CA TYR A 150 -1.90 -6.20 7.49
C TYR A 150 -2.97 -6.54 6.47
N TYR A 151 -2.96 -7.76 5.97
CA TYR A 151 -3.87 -8.29 4.96
C TYR A 151 -4.76 -9.33 5.61
N ASP A 152 -6.05 -9.08 5.64
CA ASP A 152 -7.06 -9.94 6.24
C ASP A 152 -8.16 -10.29 5.23
N ILE A 153 -8.53 -11.57 5.15
CA ILE A 153 -9.59 -12.05 4.26
C ILE A 153 -10.82 -12.39 5.07
N ASN A 154 -11.89 -11.68 4.78
CA ASN A 154 -13.20 -11.87 5.40
C ASN A 154 -14.19 -12.47 4.41
N THR A 155 -14.91 -13.52 4.83
CA THR A 155 -16.02 -14.07 4.06
C THR A 155 -17.32 -13.64 4.72
N LEU A 156 -18.15 -12.92 3.97
CA LEU A 156 -19.46 -12.47 4.44
C LEU A 156 -20.52 -13.61 4.38
N PRO A 157 -21.64 -13.49 5.11
CA PRO A 157 -22.69 -14.51 5.09
C PRO A 157 -23.30 -14.81 3.72
N ASN A 158 -23.22 -13.87 2.78
CA ASN A 158 -23.66 -14.05 1.40
C ASN A 158 -22.61 -14.75 0.50
N GLY A 159 -21.48 -15.19 1.06
CA GLY A 159 -20.39 -15.86 0.34
C GLY A 159 -19.39 -14.92 -0.31
N ASP A 160 -19.61 -13.61 -0.29
CA ASP A 160 -18.62 -12.63 -0.81
C ASP A 160 -17.35 -12.67 0.02
N GLN A 161 -16.21 -12.67 -0.65
CA GLN A 161 -14.89 -12.55 -0.01
C GLN A 161 -14.35 -11.14 -0.19
N TRP A 162 -13.86 -10.58 0.91
CA TRP A 162 -13.25 -9.26 0.95
C TRP A 162 -11.85 -9.35 1.53
N LEU A 163 -10.92 -8.66 0.90
CA LEU A 163 -9.57 -8.43 1.39
C LEU A 163 -9.50 -7.04 2.00
N SER A 164 -9.30 -6.96 3.31
CA SER A 164 -9.05 -5.70 4.02
C SER A 164 -7.55 -5.51 4.19
N ILE A 165 -7.04 -4.36 3.78
CA ILE A 165 -5.62 -4.01 3.89
C ILE A 165 -5.49 -2.80 4.80
N THR A 166 -4.96 -3.00 6.00
CA THR A 166 -4.62 -1.90 6.90
C THR A 166 -3.16 -1.53 6.70
N THR A 167 -2.92 -0.31 6.25
CA THR A 167 -1.59 0.24 5.99
C THR A 167 -1.22 1.25 7.08
N LYS A 168 -0.09 1.04 7.73
CA LYS A 168 0.56 1.97 8.66
C LYS A 168 1.84 2.51 8.01
N VAL A 169 1.95 3.83 7.88
CA VAL A 169 3.16 4.50 7.40
C VAL A 169 3.78 5.26 8.56
N GLU A 170 5.03 4.93 8.88
CA GLU A 170 5.86 5.59 9.88
C GLU A 170 6.98 6.32 9.16
N ASP A 171 7.02 7.63 9.29
CA ASP A 171 8.06 8.46 8.71
C ASP A 171 8.36 9.65 9.63
N PRO A 172 9.35 9.53 10.51
CA PRO A 172 9.67 10.60 11.46
C PRO A 172 10.17 11.88 10.79
N THR A 173 10.53 11.83 9.51
CA THR A 173 10.95 13.02 8.75
C THR A 173 9.78 13.95 8.48
N TYR A 174 8.61 13.38 8.10
CA TYR A 174 7.46 14.18 7.64
C TYR A 174 6.20 14.01 8.47
N PHE A 175 6.13 12.98 9.34
CA PHE A 175 4.96 12.70 10.17
C PHE A 175 5.24 12.93 11.65
N SER A 176 4.28 13.52 12.35
CA SER A 176 4.28 13.68 13.81
C SER A 176 3.87 12.42 14.56
N ARG A 177 3.18 11.51 13.88
CA ARG A 177 2.73 10.19 14.37
C ARG A 177 2.47 9.26 13.18
N PRO A 178 2.34 7.94 13.39
CA PRO A 178 2.00 7.02 12.30
C PRO A 178 0.72 7.42 11.58
N TYR A 179 0.72 7.31 10.26
CA TYR A 179 -0.47 7.43 9.42
C TYR A 179 -1.07 6.06 9.18
N LEU A 180 -2.35 5.90 9.51
CA LEU A 180 -3.08 4.65 9.29
C LEU A 180 -4.21 4.86 8.29
N THR A 181 -4.41 3.86 7.45
CA THR A 181 -5.54 3.80 6.52
C THR A 181 -5.92 2.36 6.25
N THR A 182 -7.19 2.10 5.93
CA THR A 182 -7.68 0.78 5.53
C THR A 182 -8.36 0.89 4.19
N THR A 183 -8.16 -0.10 3.34
CA THR A 183 -8.79 -0.23 2.02
C THR A 183 -9.30 -1.64 1.85
N ASP A 184 -10.52 -1.78 1.31
CA ASP A 184 -11.17 -3.05 1.12
C ASP A 184 -11.32 -3.36 -0.37
N PHE A 185 -11.02 -4.60 -0.74
CA PHE A 185 -11.15 -5.12 -2.10
C PHE A 185 -12.10 -6.32 -2.10
N LYS A 186 -13.12 -6.28 -2.94
CA LYS A 186 -14.00 -7.43 -3.16
C LYS A 186 -13.35 -8.39 -4.14
N LYS A 187 -13.31 -9.68 -3.81
CA LYS A 187 -12.88 -10.72 -4.75
C LYS A 187 -13.80 -10.76 -5.96
N LEU A 188 -13.24 -10.67 -7.14
CA LEU A 188 -13.95 -10.83 -8.41
C LEU A 188 -13.89 -12.29 -8.88
N PRO A 189 -14.92 -12.76 -9.62
CA PRO A 189 -14.95 -14.13 -10.11
C PRO A 189 -13.88 -14.42 -11.17
N ASP A 190 -13.46 -13.40 -11.89
CA ASP A 190 -12.51 -13.50 -13.00
C ASP A 190 -11.74 -12.20 -13.23
N ALA A 191 -10.90 -12.18 -14.24
CA ALA A 191 -10.04 -11.03 -14.61
C ALA A 191 -10.63 -10.13 -15.71
N THR A 192 -11.89 -10.28 -16.09
CA THR A 192 -12.49 -9.52 -17.23
C THR A 192 -12.49 -8.01 -17.00
N SER A 193 -12.49 -7.58 -15.74
CA SER A 193 -12.42 -6.18 -15.36
C SER A 193 -11.00 -5.64 -15.23
N TRP A 194 -9.95 -6.43 -15.45
CA TRP A 194 -8.57 -6.00 -15.40
C TRP A 194 -8.29 -4.94 -16.47
N ASN A 195 -7.81 -3.76 -16.03
CA ASN A 195 -7.61 -2.61 -16.92
C ASN A 195 -6.34 -1.84 -16.55
N PRO A 196 -5.16 -2.31 -16.98
CA PRO A 196 -3.90 -1.64 -16.70
C PRO A 196 -3.88 -0.21 -17.23
N THR A 197 -3.52 0.71 -16.36
CA THR A 197 -3.35 2.13 -16.70
C THR A 197 -1.95 2.60 -16.31
N PRO A 198 -1.33 3.52 -17.05
CA PRO A 198 -0.04 4.08 -16.67
C PRO A 198 -0.17 4.92 -15.39
N CYS A 199 0.98 5.19 -14.76
CA CYS A 199 1.03 6.21 -13.72
C CYS A 199 0.70 7.59 -14.28
N SER A 200 0.08 8.41 -13.45
CA SER A 200 -0.16 9.83 -13.71
C SER A 200 0.07 10.62 -12.43
N ALA A 201 0.77 11.73 -12.52
CA ALA A 201 0.96 12.63 -11.38
C ALA A 201 -0.31 13.44 -11.04
N LYS A 202 -1.31 13.44 -11.94
CA LYS A 202 -2.60 14.13 -11.80
C LYS A 202 -3.66 13.25 -11.23
#